data_5caf78e068b42ae9cc838e01889492fa
#
_entry.id   5caf78e068b42ae9cc838e01889492fa
#
_cell.length_a   1.000
_cell.length_b   1.000
_cell.length_c   1.000
_cell.angle_alpha   90.00
_cell.angle_beta   90.00
_cell.angle_gamma   90.00
#
_symmetry.space_group_name_H-M   'P 1'
#
loop_
_entity.id
_entity.type
_entity.pdbx_description
1 polymer ?
#
loop_
_entity_poly.entity_id
_entity_poly.type
_entity_poly.pdbx_seq_one_letter_code
_entity_poly.pdbx_strand_id
1 'polypeptide(L)'
;MKHVILLGDSVRMQYQPVVAEKLADIAEISGPEENGRWSGYTLNSLRFWLPGMPSPDLVQWNGGLWDMGDDYREGRHFYPPDLYEETCHRLCRVLRKFTGKPDLPIVIATTTPTLHGDHGDILVYNDILRKVAAEEDAAVNDLYAVVSPNKEKMIGEDHIHLTPAGVEAVAEQTAQVLRGVIQRME
;
A
#
# COMPACT_ATOMS: atom_id res chain seq x y z
N MET A 1 8.95 21.25 2.82
CA MET A 1 8.09 20.30 2.09
C MET A 1 8.54 18.91 2.49
N LYS A 2 7.64 18.01 2.87
CA LYS A 2 7.97 16.63 3.25
C LYS A 2 8.14 15.78 2.00
N HIS A 3 8.97 14.74 2.09
CA HIS A 3 9.09 13.76 1.02
C HIS A 3 8.40 12.44 1.42
N VAL A 4 7.44 11.99 0.62
CA VAL A 4 6.65 10.77 0.87
C VAL A 4 6.88 9.77 -0.26
N ILE A 5 7.24 8.54 0.11
CA ILE A 5 7.34 7.44 -0.85
C ILE A 5 6.08 6.57 -0.76
N LEU A 6 5.46 6.33 -1.91
CA LEU A 6 4.38 5.35 -2.06
C LEU A 6 4.95 4.06 -2.69
N LEU A 7 4.87 2.96 -1.95
CA LEU A 7 5.23 1.63 -2.41
C LEU A 7 3.96 0.80 -2.61
N GLY A 8 3.94 -0.06 -3.60
CA GLY A 8 2.80 -0.94 -3.83
C GLY A 8 2.68 -1.43 -5.26
N ASP A 9 1.60 -2.14 -5.52
CA ASP A 9 1.30 -2.77 -6.79
C ASP A 9 0.67 -1.82 -7.84
N SER A 10 -0.02 -2.38 -8.83
CA SER A 10 -0.67 -1.62 -9.91
C SER A 10 -1.76 -0.67 -9.40
N VAL A 11 -2.43 -1.00 -8.30
CA VAL A 11 -3.44 -0.11 -7.69
C VAL A 11 -2.76 1.16 -7.16
N ARG A 12 -1.59 1.03 -6.48
CA ARG A 12 -0.79 2.19 -6.08
C ARG A 12 -0.41 3.05 -7.28
N MET A 13 0.02 2.43 -8.38
CA MET A 13 0.42 3.16 -9.58
C MET A 13 -0.74 4.00 -10.16
N GLN A 14 -1.99 3.53 -10.04
CA GLN A 14 -3.16 4.26 -10.52
C GLN A 14 -3.44 5.53 -9.71
N TYR A 15 -3.40 5.46 -8.37
CA TYR A 15 -3.78 6.60 -7.54
C TYR A 15 -2.63 7.55 -7.18
N GLN A 16 -1.38 7.13 -7.30
CA GLN A 16 -0.22 7.95 -6.91
C GLN A 16 -0.16 9.33 -7.59
N PRO A 17 -0.40 9.49 -8.91
CA PRO A 17 -0.38 10.82 -9.54
C PRO A 17 -1.41 11.77 -8.93
N VAL A 18 -2.61 11.28 -8.65
CA VAL A 18 -3.68 12.08 -8.06
C VAL A 18 -3.36 12.46 -6.61
N VAL A 19 -2.75 11.56 -5.83
CA VAL A 19 -2.25 11.88 -4.49
C VAL A 19 -1.18 12.97 -4.54
N ALA A 20 -0.28 12.91 -5.52
CA ALA A 20 0.75 13.93 -5.70
C ALA A 20 0.15 15.32 -5.96
N GLU A 21 -0.88 15.41 -6.79
CA GLU A 21 -1.61 16.66 -7.02
C GLU A 21 -2.29 17.18 -5.75
N LYS A 22 -2.95 16.29 -4.99
CA LYS A 22 -3.69 16.65 -3.76
C LYS A 22 -2.79 17.09 -2.60
N LEU A 23 -1.54 16.68 -2.57
CA LEU A 23 -0.58 16.99 -1.50
C LEU A 23 0.53 17.97 -1.94
N ALA A 24 0.45 18.53 -3.14
CA ALA A 24 1.49 19.40 -3.71
C ALA A 24 1.80 20.64 -2.84
N ASP A 25 0.90 21.02 -1.94
CA ASP A 25 1.06 22.12 -0.99
C ASP A 25 1.99 21.79 0.19
N ILE A 26 2.11 20.50 0.58
CA ILE A 26 2.83 20.08 1.81
C ILE A 26 3.86 18.98 1.58
N ALA A 27 3.75 18.20 0.51
CA ALA A 27 4.62 17.05 0.27
C ALA A 27 4.94 16.86 -1.20
N GLU A 28 6.14 16.36 -1.45
CA GLU A 28 6.54 15.75 -2.73
C GLU A 28 6.28 14.23 -2.63
N ILE A 29 5.52 13.69 -3.58
CA ILE A 29 5.17 12.28 -3.63
C ILE A 29 6.02 11.60 -4.71
N SER A 30 6.71 10.53 -4.33
CA SER A 30 7.42 9.66 -5.25
C SER A 30 7.09 8.19 -5.02
N GLY A 31 7.58 7.35 -5.89
CA GLY A 31 7.48 5.90 -5.79
C GLY A 31 8.20 5.25 -6.95
N PRO A 32 8.49 3.94 -6.90
CA PRO A 32 9.11 3.26 -8.02
C PRO A 32 8.19 3.31 -9.25
N GLU A 33 8.77 3.48 -10.42
CA GLU A 33 8.06 3.35 -11.71
C GLU A 33 7.58 1.92 -11.93
N GLU A 34 8.20 0.99 -11.25
CA GLU A 34 7.92 -0.43 -11.34
C GLU A 34 6.75 -0.83 -10.41
N ASN A 35 5.97 -1.82 -10.86
CA ASN A 35 4.92 -2.45 -10.05
C ASN A 35 5.56 -3.25 -8.90
N GLY A 36 5.11 -3.00 -7.67
CA GLY A 36 5.61 -3.66 -6.45
C GLY A 36 5.21 -5.12 -6.30
N ARG A 37 4.23 -5.58 -7.08
CA ARG A 37 3.74 -6.96 -7.12
C ARG A 37 3.44 -7.51 -5.72
N TRP A 38 3.95 -8.71 -5.37
CA TRP A 38 3.77 -9.29 -4.03
C TRP A 38 4.75 -8.69 -3.01
N SER A 39 4.44 -8.87 -1.75
CA SER A 39 5.18 -8.28 -0.62
C SER A 39 6.68 -8.62 -0.63
N GLY A 40 7.04 -9.87 -0.95
CA GLY A 40 8.43 -10.30 -1.04
C GLY A 40 9.20 -9.69 -2.19
N TYR A 41 8.52 -9.40 -3.32
CA TYR A 41 9.14 -8.66 -4.43
C TYR A 41 9.42 -7.22 -4.03
N THR A 42 8.44 -6.55 -3.42
CA THR A 42 8.63 -5.19 -2.86
C THR A 42 9.80 -5.18 -1.90
N LEU A 43 9.84 -6.09 -0.92
CA LEU A 43 10.92 -6.19 0.07
C LEU A 43 12.30 -6.35 -0.59
N ASN A 44 12.43 -7.24 -1.56
CA ASN A 44 13.70 -7.45 -2.28
C ASN A 44 14.12 -6.23 -3.08
N SER A 45 13.16 -5.49 -3.64
CA SER A 45 13.41 -4.39 -4.57
C SER A 45 13.76 -3.07 -3.87
N LEU A 46 13.49 -2.93 -2.56
CA LEU A 46 13.84 -1.72 -1.79
C LEU A 46 15.31 -1.30 -1.97
N ARG A 47 16.23 -2.26 -2.02
CA ARG A 47 17.67 -2.01 -2.19
C ARG A 47 18.04 -1.41 -3.55
N PHE A 48 17.16 -1.54 -4.54
CA PHE A 48 17.34 -0.97 -5.88
C PHE A 48 16.59 0.35 -6.03
N TRP A 49 15.41 0.45 -5.42
CA TRP A 49 14.55 1.63 -5.57
C TRP A 49 14.98 2.79 -4.68
N LEU A 50 15.20 2.53 -3.39
CA LEU A 50 15.47 3.59 -2.42
C LEU A 50 16.74 4.41 -2.70
N PRO A 51 17.86 3.84 -3.20
CA PRO A 51 19.05 4.66 -3.52
C PRO A 51 18.84 5.70 -4.61
N GLY A 52 17.85 5.49 -5.48
CA GLY A 52 17.49 6.43 -6.56
C GLY A 52 16.45 7.49 -6.17
N MET A 53 15.93 7.43 -4.94
CA MET A 53 14.90 8.34 -4.46
C MET A 53 15.43 9.23 -3.33
N PRO A 54 14.86 10.43 -3.14
CA PRO A 54 15.14 11.25 -1.96
C PRO A 54 14.80 10.48 -0.68
N SER A 55 15.53 10.77 0.41
CA SER A 55 15.27 10.14 1.70
C SER A 55 13.87 10.49 2.21
N PRO A 56 12.97 9.51 2.44
CA PRO A 56 11.59 9.81 2.80
C PRO A 56 11.46 10.34 4.23
N ASP A 57 10.48 11.22 4.45
CA ASP A 57 9.97 11.58 5.76
C ASP A 57 8.83 10.67 6.20
N LEU A 58 8.16 10.03 5.24
CA LEU A 58 7.03 9.13 5.44
C LEU A 58 6.99 8.12 4.29
N VAL A 59 6.63 6.89 4.60
CA VAL A 59 6.39 5.85 3.58
C VAL A 59 4.98 5.29 3.74
N GLN A 60 4.21 5.20 2.65
CA GLN A 60 3.04 4.35 2.60
C GLN A 60 3.34 3.11 1.75
N TRP A 61 2.86 1.96 2.21
CA TRP A 61 2.92 0.72 1.45
C TRP A 61 1.54 0.08 1.35
N ASN A 62 1.19 -0.44 0.17
CA ASN A 62 0.05 -1.32 -0.03
C ASN A 62 0.45 -2.57 -0.83
N GLY A 63 -0.24 -3.67 -0.57
CA GLY A 63 -0.05 -4.93 -1.27
C GLY A 63 -0.99 -5.99 -0.70
N GLY A 64 -1.01 -7.17 -1.33
CA GLY A 64 -1.81 -8.30 -0.88
C GLY A 64 -2.49 -9.04 -2.03
N LEU A 65 -3.00 -8.35 -3.05
CA LEU A 65 -3.68 -9.01 -4.19
C LEU A 65 -2.78 -10.04 -4.89
N TRP A 66 -1.52 -9.70 -5.09
CA TRP A 66 -0.54 -10.62 -5.67
C TRP A 66 -0.17 -11.75 -4.72
N ASP A 67 -0.10 -11.46 -3.42
CA ASP A 67 0.24 -12.44 -2.38
C ASP A 67 -0.83 -13.52 -2.26
N MET A 68 -2.11 -13.13 -2.38
CA MET A 68 -3.27 -14.03 -2.39
C MET A 68 -3.45 -14.81 -3.69
N GLY A 69 -2.74 -14.45 -4.78
CA GLY A 69 -2.87 -15.11 -6.06
C GLY A 69 -2.58 -16.63 -5.97
N ASP A 70 -3.27 -17.39 -6.78
CA ASP A 70 -3.01 -18.82 -7.04
C ASP A 70 -2.93 -19.02 -8.57
N ASP A 71 -1.98 -18.36 -9.20
CA ASP A 71 -1.82 -18.35 -10.66
C ASP A 71 -1.54 -19.75 -11.23
N TYR A 72 -0.94 -20.62 -10.40
CA TYR A 72 -0.64 -22.00 -10.78
C TYR A 72 -1.77 -22.98 -10.46
N ARG A 73 -2.86 -22.53 -9.83
CA ARG A 73 -4.02 -23.33 -9.44
C ARG A 73 -3.66 -24.53 -8.58
N GLU A 74 -2.73 -24.32 -7.66
CA GLU A 74 -2.26 -25.34 -6.70
C GLU A 74 -3.15 -25.43 -5.46
N GLY A 75 -4.18 -24.58 -5.35
CA GLY A 75 -5.06 -24.48 -4.18
C GLY A 75 -4.41 -23.83 -2.98
N ARG A 76 -3.39 -22.99 -3.20
CA ARG A 76 -2.72 -22.23 -2.14
C ARG A 76 -2.31 -20.85 -2.64
N HIS A 77 -2.27 -19.91 -1.72
CA HIS A 77 -1.80 -18.57 -2.00
C HIS A 77 -0.30 -18.56 -2.36
N PHE A 78 0.09 -17.64 -3.24
CA PHE A 78 1.48 -17.44 -3.62
C PHE A 78 2.36 -17.08 -2.41
N TYR A 79 1.84 -16.23 -1.52
CA TYR A 79 2.39 -15.93 -0.20
C TYR A 79 1.33 -16.23 0.85
N PRO A 80 1.38 -17.41 1.51
CA PRO A 80 0.42 -17.77 2.56
C PRO A 80 0.39 -16.75 3.70
N PRO A 81 -0.70 -16.67 4.48
CA PRO A 81 -0.91 -15.66 5.50
C PRO A 81 0.24 -15.47 6.49
N ASP A 82 0.86 -16.55 6.96
CA ASP A 82 2.00 -16.52 7.90
C ASP A 82 3.26 -15.90 7.27
N LEU A 83 3.58 -16.29 6.05
CA LEU A 83 4.70 -15.72 5.29
C LEU A 83 4.45 -14.26 4.92
N TYR A 84 3.20 -13.93 4.58
CA TYR A 84 2.80 -12.57 4.29
C TYR A 84 2.96 -11.66 5.52
N GLU A 85 2.47 -12.09 6.69
CA GLU A 85 2.60 -11.37 7.95
C GLU A 85 4.08 -11.10 8.28
N GLU A 86 4.93 -12.15 8.25
CA GLU A 86 6.37 -11.99 8.48
C GLU A 86 6.99 -10.99 7.50
N THR A 87 6.62 -11.06 6.22
CA THR A 87 7.17 -10.18 5.19
C THR A 87 6.73 -8.72 5.40
N CYS A 88 5.49 -8.48 5.83
CA CYS A 88 5.00 -7.13 6.16
C CYS A 88 5.78 -6.50 7.33
N HIS A 89 6.05 -7.29 8.39
CA HIS A 89 6.93 -6.86 9.48
C HIS A 89 8.33 -6.52 9.00
N ARG A 90 8.89 -7.37 8.14
CA ARG A 90 10.22 -7.13 7.57
C ARG A 90 10.27 -5.88 6.71
N LEU A 91 9.21 -5.57 5.95
CA LEU A 91 9.11 -4.33 5.18
C LEU A 91 9.25 -3.11 6.09
N CYS A 92 8.51 -3.05 7.19
CA CYS A 92 8.60 -1.94 8.14
C CYS A 92 10.02 -1.79 8.72
N ARG A 93 10.61 -2.90 9.21
CA ARG A 93 11.95 -2.90 9.80
C ARG A 93 13.04 -2.55 8.79
N VAL A 94 12.95 -3.08 7.57
CA VAL A 94 13.93 -2.81 6.51
C VAL A 94 13.84 -1.38 6.04
N LEU A 95 12.66 -0.79 5.89
CA LEU A 95 12.48 0.62 5.54
C LEU A 95 13.16 1.52 6.57
N ARG A 96 12.91 1.33 7.87
CA ARG A 96 13.55 2.09 8.96
C ARG A 96 15.06 1.92 8.96
N LYS A 97 15.54 0.68 8.81
CA LYS A 97 16.98 0.37 8.77
C LYS A 97 17.67 0.99 7.56
N PHE A 98 17.07 0.85 6.37
CA PHE A 98 17.68 1.31 5.13
C PHE A 98 17.75 2.84 5.05
N THR A 99 16.74 3.53 5.54
CA THR A 99 16.69 4.99 5.60
C THR A 99 17.54 5.58 6.74
N GLY A 100 17.99 4.74 7.69
CA GLY A 100 18.68 5.20 8.90
C GLY A 100 17.77 5.96 9.87
N LYS A 101 16.44 5.85 9.72
CA LYS A 101 15.42 6.53 10.52
C LYS A 101 14.63 5.49 11.33
N PRO A 102 15.02 5.16 12.57
CA PRO A 102 14.35 4.15 13.39
C PRO A 102 12.87 4.50 13.66
N ASP A 103 12.55 5.79 13.72
CA ASP A 103 11.20 6.31 13.95
C ASP A 103 10.51 6.76 12.66
N LEU A 104 10.96 6.27 11.48
CA LEU A 104 10.32 6.60 10.21
C LEU A 104 8.82 6.27 10.29
N PRO A 105 7.94 7.26 10.13
CA PRO A 105 6.51 7.00 10.07
C PRO A 105 6.19 6.12 8.86
N ILE A 106 5.35 5.11 9.09
CA ILE A 106 4.86 4.20 8.06
C ILE A 106 3.34 4.23 8.08
N VAL A 107 2.75 4.21 6.89
CA VAL A 107 1.32 3.98 6.68
C VAL A 107 1.18 2.65 5.95
N ILE A 108 0.38 1.75 6.48
CA ILE A 108 0.02 0.49 5.82
C ILE A 108 -1.39 0.65 5.27
N ALA A 109 -1.53 0.54 3.96
CA ALA A 109 -2.81 0.61 3.30
C ALA A 109 -3.40 -0.79 3.11
N THR A 110 -4.69 -0.96 3.45
CA THR A 110 -5.39 -2.22 3.20
C THR A 110 -5.56 -2.46 1.69
N THR A 111 -5.63 -3.72 1.32
CA THR A 111 -5.92 -4.17 -0.05
C THR A 111 -7.36 -3.82 -0.42
N THR A 112 -7.56 -3.27 -1.60
CA THR A 112 -8.90 -3.00 -2.16
C THR A 112 -9.66 -4.30 -2.44
N PRO A 113 -11.01 -4.28 -2.42
CA PRO A 113 -11.79 -5.43 -2.89
C PRO A 113 -11.56 -5.65 -4.39
N THR A 114 -12.00 -6.82 -4.88
CA THR A 114 -12.10 -7.14 -6.30
C THR A 114 -13.55 -7.47 -6.66
N LEU A 115 -13.86 -7.62 -7.95
CA LEU A 115 -15.15 -8.17 -8.39
C LEU A 115 -15.06 -9.69 -8.65
N HIS A 116 -13.92 -10.31 -8.33
CA HIS A 116 -13.75 -11.76 -8.40
C HIS A 116 -14.07 -12.43 -7.08
N GLY A 117 -14.85 -13.49 -7.12
CA GLY A 117 -14.98 -14.51 -6.10
C GLY A 117 -15.42 -14.07 -4.70
N ASP A 118 -15.05 -14.86 -3.72
CA ASP A 118 -15.25 -14.61 -2.30
C ASP A 118 -14.16 -13.67 -1.77
N HIS A 119 -14.57 -12.65 -1.01
CA HIS A 119 -13.68 -11.69 -0.39
C HIS A 119 -13.04 -12.20 0.91
N GLY A 120 -13.30 -13.44 1.30
CA GLY A 120 -12.80 -14.00 2.56
C GLY A 120 -11.29 -13.86 2.72
N ASP A 121 -10.55 -14.18 1.68
CA ASP A 121 -9.09 -14.07 1.69
C ASP A 121 -8.62 -12.62 1.81
N ILE A 122 -9.26 -11.68 1.09
CA ILE A 122 -8.93 -10.24 1.17
C ILE A 122 -9.10 -9.74 2.60
N LEU A 123 -10.15 -10.16 3.29
CA LEU A 123 -10.38 -9.76 4.68
C LEU A 123 -9.32 -10.33 5.62
N VAL A 124 -8.91 -11.59 5.44
CA VAL A 124 -7.82 -12.21 6.22
C VAL A 124 -6.52 -11.44 6.04
N TYR A 125 -6.14 -11.12 4.80
CA TYR A 125 -4.91 -10.37 4.53
C TYR A 125 -4.99 -8.92 5.04
N ASN A 126 -6.15 -8.28 4.98
CA ASN A 126 -6.36 -6.96 5.55
C ASN A 126 -6.31 -6.96 7.09
N ASP A 127 -6.76 -8.02 7.74
CA ASP A 127 -6.63 -8.15 9.19
C ASP A 127 -5.16 -8.35 9.61
N ILE A 128 -4.37 -9.08 8.81
CA ILE A 128 -2.92 -9.15 8.98
C ILE A 128 -2.29 -7.75 8.86
N LEU A 129 -2.64 -6.97 7.85
CA LEU A 129 -2.11 -5.62 7.68
C LEU A 129 -2.43 -4.72 8.88
N ARG A 130 -3.66 -4.78 9.42
CA ARG A 130 -4.05 -4.03 10.61
C ARG A 130 -3.28 -4.47 11.85
N LYS A 131 -3.07 -5.78 12.03
CA LYS A 131 -2.27 -6.34 13.10
C LYS A 131 -0.82 -5.85 13.01
N VAL A 132 -0.18 -6.00 11.85
CA VAL A 132 1.19 -5.54 11.61
C VAL A 132 1.31 -4.04 11.86
N ALA A 133 0.34 -3.24 11.41
CA ALA A 133 0.34 -1.80 11.66
C ALA A 133 0.35 -1.47 13.15
N ALA A 134 -0.45 -2.17 13.94
CA ALA A 134 -0.50 -1.98 15.39
C ALA A 134 0.81 -2.40 16.09
N GLU A 135 1.43 -3.50 15.65
CA GLU A 135 2.66 -4.04 16.24
C GLU A 135 3.92 -3.26 15.81
N GLU A 136 3.89 -2.63 14.64
CA GLU A 136 5.00 -1.82 14.10
C GLU A 136 4.82 -0.31 14.32
N ASP A 137 3.84 0.13 15.12
CA ASP A 137 3.51 1.54 15.33
C ASP A 137 3.33 2.30 13.99
N ALA A 138 2.57 1.70 13.09
CA ALA A 138 2.24 2.27 11.78
C ALA A 138 0.77 2.72 11.74
N ALA A 139 0.49 3.76 10.97
CA ALA A 139 -0.89 4.17 10.71
C ALA A 139 -1.54 3.26 9.67
N VAL A 140 -2.87 3.13 9.73
CA VAL A 140 -3.66 2.38 8.75
C VAL A 140 -4.35 3.34 7.79
N ASN A 141 -4.25 3.06 6.48
CA ASN A 141 -5.07 3.65 5.44
C ASN A 141 -6.04 2.58 4.92
N ASP A 142 -7.31 2.64 5.34
CA ASP A 142 -8.29 1.60 5.02
C ASP A 142 -8.93 1.79 3.64
N LEU A 143 -8.20 1.42 2.58
CA LEU A 143 -8.69 1.51 1.20
C LEU A 143 -9.81 0.51 0.91
N TYR A 144 -9.85 -0.63 1.62
CA TYR A 144 -10.96 -1.58 1.49
C TYR A 144 -12.29 -0.93 1.88
N ALA A 145 -12.31 -0.22 3.01
CA ALA A 145 -13.52 0.44 3.48
C ALA A 145 -14.00 1.56 2.54
N VAL A 146 -13.09 2.20 1.81
CA VAL A 146 -13.44 3.23 0.80
C VAL A 146 -14.14 2.62 -0.41
N VAL A 147 -13.60 1.51 -0.92
CA VAL A 147 -14.04 0.94 -2.21
C VAL A 147 -15.23 -0.01 -2.03
N SER A 148 -15.24 -0.81 -0.96
CA SER A 148 -16.18 -1.93 -0.79
C SER A 148 -17.67 -1.55 -0.85
N PRO A 149 -18.13 -0.38 -0.33
CA PRO A 149 -19.55 -0.03 -0.37
C PRO A 149 -20.10 0.23 -1.79
N ASN A 150 -19.22 0.59 -2.73
CA ASN A 150 -19.60 0.92 -4.11
C ASN A 150 -18.67 0.23 -5.13
N LYS A 151 -18.20 -0.97 -4.83
CA LYS A 151 -17.17 -1.66 -5.60
C LYS A 151 -17.53 -1.81 -7.09
N GLU A 152 -18.80 -2.03 -7.42
CA GLU A 152 -19.30 -2.18 -8.80
C GLU A 152 -19.11 -0.91 -9.64
N LYS A 153 -18.99 0.26 -9.00
CA LYS A 153 -18.72 1.54 -9.68
C LYS A 153 -17.25 1.93 -9.62
N MET A 154 -16.54 1.43 -8.64
CA MET A 154 -15.15 1.82 -8.35
C MET A 154 -14.10 0.85 -8.92
N ILE A 155 -14.53 -0.36 -9.32
CA ILE A 155 -13.64 -1.37 -9.92
C ILE A 155 -14.03 -1.55 -11.39
N GLY A 156 -13.01 -1.62 -12.25
CA GLY A 156 -13.14 -1.69 -13.68
C GLY A 156 -13.55 -3.07 -14.22
N GLU A 157 -13.66 -3.16 -15.53
CA GLU A 157 -14.12 -4.37 -16.24
C GLU A 157 -13.16 -5.56 -16.08
N ASP A 158 -11.92 -5.33 -15.72
CA ASP A 158 -10.94 -6.37 -15.40
C ASP A 158 -11.13 -6.97 -13.99
N HIS A 159 -12.10 -6.43 -13.23
CA HIS A 159 -12.51 -6.86 -11.90
C HIS A 159 -11.47 -6.63 -10.77
N ILE A 160 -10.38 -5.91 -11.07
CA ILE A 160 -9.26 -5.69 -10.14
C ILE A 160 -8.94 -4.21 -10.01
N HIS A 161 -8.68 -3.55 -11.15
CA HIS A 161 -8.19 -2.18 -11.17
C HIS A 161 -9.32 -1.17 -10.97
N LEU A 162 -8.94 -0.01 -10.42
CA LEU A 162 -9.90 1.05 -10.13
C LEU A 162 -10.38 1.76 -11.40
N THR A 163 -11.67 2.11 -11.43
CA THR A 163 -12.18 3.10 -12.37
C THR A 163 -11.66 4.49 -12.04
N PRO A 164 -11.80 5.51 -12.92
CA PRO A 164 -11.46 6.89 -12.56
C PRO A 164 -12.12 7.36 -11.25
N ALA A 165 -13.36 6.97 -10.98
CA ALA A 165 -14.07 7.29 -9.74
C ALA A 165 -13.45 6.58 -8.52
N GLY A 166 -13.02 5.33 -8.69
CA GLY A 166 -12.31 4.58 -7.65
C GLY A 166 -10.94 5.17 -7.36
N VAL A 167 -10.19 5.56 -8.41
CA VAL A 167 -8.89 6.24 -8.26
C VAL A 167 -9.05 7.55 -7.48
N GLU A 168 -10.03 8.37 -7.82
CA GLU A 168 -10.28 9.64 -7.11
C GLU A 168 -10.61 9.41 -5.64
N ALA A 169 -11.51 8.46 -5.32
CA ALA A 169 -11.89 8.16 -3.95
C ALA A 169 -10.73 7.62 -3.11
N VAL A 170 -9.92 6.71 -3.67
CA VAL A 170 -8.74 6.14 -3.00
C VAL A 170 -7.65 7.19 -2.82
N ALA A 171 -7.43 8.06 -3.82
CA ALA A 171 -6.47 9.14 -3.73
C ALA A 171 -6.87 10.18 -2.68
N GLU A 172 -8.15 10.54 -2.59
CA GLU A 172 -8.67 11.46 -1.56
C GLU A 172 -8.44 10.90 -0.16
N GLN A 173 -8.83 9.64 0.09
CA GLN A 173 -8.59 8.96 1.36
C GLN A 173 -7.10 8.91 1.70
N THR A 174 -6.26 8.56 0.72
CA THR A 174 -4.81 8.49 0.91
C THR A 174 -4.23 9.87 1.26
N ALA A 175 -4.64 10.91 0.54
CA ALA A 175 -4.20 12.27 0.81
C ALA A 175 -4.61 12.73 2.21
N GLN A 176 -5.82 12.43 2.66
CA GLN A 176 -6.29 12.76 4.02
C GLN A 176 -5.46 12.06 5.09
N VAL A 177 -5.19 10.76 4.96
CA VAL A 177 -4.39 9.99 5.91
C VAL A 177 -2.96 10.52 5.97
N LEU A 178 -2.31 10.70 4.81
CA LEU A 178 -0.94 11.20 4.74
C LEU A 178 -0.82 12.61 5.32
N ARG A 179 -1.75 13.53 5.00
CA ARG A 179 -1.81 14.88 5.57
C ARG A 179 -1.91 14.83 7.10
N GLY A 180 -2.77 13.97 7.64
CA GLY A 180 -2.91 13.78 9.07
C GLY A 180 -1.65 13.24 9.75
N VAL A 181 -0.89 12.35 9.08
CA VAL A 181 0.41 11.87 9.59
C VAL A 181 1.45 12.99 9.55
N ILE A 182 1.56 13.71 8.44
CA ILE A 182 2.52 14.82 8.25
C ILE A 182 2.31 15.90 9.32
N GLN A 183 1.07 16.27 9.61
CA GLN A 183 0.75 17.29 10.64
C GLN A 183 1.17 16.87 12.05
N ARG A 184 1.20 15.58 12.36
CA ARG A 184 1.69 15.07 13.65
C ARG A 184 3.21 15.00 13.79
N MET A 185 3.94 15.20 12.67
CA MET A 185 5.41 15.24 12.65
C MET A 185 5.97 16.65 12.90
N GLU A 186 5.12 17.66 12.96
CA GLU A 186 5.47 19.07 13.27
C GLU A 186 5.44 19.32 14.77
#